data_912814a2616518077fd67bb1d7d89349
#
_entry.id   912814a2616518077fd67bb1d7d89349
#
_cell.length_a   1.000
_cell.length_b   1.000
_cell.length_c   1.000
_cell.angle_alpha   90.00
_cell.angle_beta   90.00
_cell.angle_gamma   90.00
#
_symmetry.space_group_name_H-M   'P 1'
#
loop_
_entity.id
_entity.type
_entity.pdbx_description
1 polymer ?
#
loop_
_entity_poly.entity_id
_entity_poly.type
_entity_poly.pdbx_seq_one_letter_code
_entity_poly.pdbx_strand_id
1 'polypeptide(L)'
;YVEYRNKVDVFYVAFSGGKDSVVAFDLVQRALPHNKMKVLFGDTGMEFPDTYDVVDKIKEKCEEEGIDFLRSKCEFEPEYTWSKFGPPAQTMRWCCSVHKTAPQVILLRKYTENPHFRGMAFTGIRGDESASRSEYDTVSLGEKIRGQYSCHPILEWNSAELFLYIYDRDLVLNAAYKKGNSRAGCLVCPLATSKNMFFKEQAYSKNSVGSRSTTTFNDIILNTTAKELSTPAAVQEFMNIGGWKARRSGKELSFS
;
A
#
# COMPACT_ATOMS: atom_id res chain seq x y z
N TYR A 1 7.76 13.51 19.09
CA TYR A 1 8.22 14.70 18.37
C TYR A 1 9.41 15.36 19.07
N VAL A 2 9.29 15.78 20.33
CA VAL A 2 10.32 16.52 21.07
C VAL A 2 11.67 15.80 21.06
N GLU A 3 11.68 14.49 21.26
CA GLU A 3 12.92 13.68 21.28
C GLU A 3 13.60 13.61 19.92
N TYR A 4 12.84 13.58 18.81
CA TYR A 4 13.37 13.31 17.47
C TYR A 4 13.49 14.57 16.59
N ARG A 5 12.94 15.72 16.99
CA ARG A 5 12.92 16.95 16.17
C ARG A 5 14.28 17.45 15.68
N ASN A 6 15.34 17.08 16.42
CA ASN A 6 16.72 17.42 16.04
C ASN A 6 17.49 16.22 15.43
N LYS A 7 16.85 15.07 15.31
CA LYS A 7 17.46 13.83 14.77
C LYS A 7 17.00 13.52 13.36
N VAL A 8 15.87 14.13 12.92
CA VAL A 8 15.26 13.86 11.62
C VAL A 8 14.96 15.16 10.87
N ASP A 9 15.05 15.10 9.56
CA ASP A 9 14.77 16.21 8.66
C ASP A 9 13.27 16.38 8.38
N VAL A 10 12.51 15.28 8.47
CA VAL A 10 11.07 15.26 8.15
C VAL A 10 10.30 14.25 8.97
N PHE A 11 9.11 14.66 9.45
CA PHE A 11 8.10 13.79 10.04
C PHE A 11 6.97 13.59 9.04
N TYR A 12 6.57 12.36 8.78
CA TYR A 12 5.48 12.09 7.85
C TYR A 12 4.64 10.87 8.23
N VAL A 13 3.36 10.94 7.95
CA VAL A 13 2.46 9.78 8.00
C VAL A 13 2.56 9.04 6.68
N ALA A 14 2.96 7.76 6.73
CA ALA A 14 2.93 6.87 5.57
C ALA A 14 1.49 6.44 5.28
N PHE A 15 0.80 7.27 4.50
CA PHE A 15 -0.63 7.11 4.23
C PHE A 15 -0.88 6.12 3.09
N SER A 16 -1.88 5.26 3.25
CA SER A 16 -2.23 4.24 2.25
C SER A 16 -3.72 4.23 1.87
N GLY A 17 -4.55 5.12 2.45
CA GLY A 17 -6.00 5.12 2.27
C GLY A 17 -6.72 3.95 2.93
N GLY A 18 -6.02 3.09 3.67
CA GLY A 18 -6.60 2.03 4.49
C GLY A 18 -6.94 2.50 5.91
N LYS A 19 -7.84 1.79 6.58
CA LYS A 19 -8.35 2.09 7.93
C LYS A 19 -7.26 2.41 8.95
N ASP A 20 -6.18 1.63 8.94
CA ASP A 20 -5.08 1.75 9.88
C ASP A 20 -4.27 3.05 9.65
N SER A 21 -4.07 3.43 8.39
CA SER A 21 -3.39 4.68 8.05
C SER A 21 -4.23 5.93 8.30
N VAL A 22 -5.55 5.81 8.20
CA VAL A 22 -6.49 6.89 8.56
C VAL A 22 -6.44 7.18 10.06
N VAL A 23 -6.45 6.13 10.89
CA VAL A 23 -6.31 6.27 12.35
C VAL A 23 -4.92 6.82 12.71
N ALA A 24 -3.85 6.30 12.12
CA ALA A 24 -2.50 6.82 12.35
C ALA A 24 -2.39 8.32 11.98
N PHE A 25 -3.03 8.75 10.88
CA PHE A 25 -3.09 10.16 10.50
C PHE A 25 -3.82 10.99 11.55
N ASP A 26 -5.00 10.58 12.01
CA ASP A 26 -5.78 11.32 13.02
C ASP A 26 -5.00 11.47 14.34
N LEU A 27 -4.35 10.42 14.81
CA LEU A 27 -3.52 10.46 16.01
C LEU A 27 -2.34 11.41 15.88
N VAL A 28 -1.63 11.36 14.74
CA VAL A 28 -0.43 12.18 14.51
C VAL A 28 -0.79 13.66 14.34
N GLN A 29 -1.85 13.99 13.59
CA GLN A 29 -2.27 15.39 13.41
C GLN A 29 -2.70 16.05 14.73
N ARG A 30 -3.20 15.26 15.68
CA ARG A 30 -3.55 15.74 17.03
C ARG A 30 -2.35 15.87 17.96
N ALA A 31 -1.27 15.17 17.69
CA ALA A 31 -0.09 15.11 18.54
C ALA A 31 1.05 16.03 18.09
N LEU A 32 1.14 16.35 16.77
CA LEU A 32 2.21 17.13 16.20
C LEU A 32 1.69 18.49 15.68
N PRO A 33 2.52 19.54 15.70
CA PRO A 33 2.20 20.78 14.99
C PRO A 33 2.03 20.51 13.49
N HIS A 34 0.95 21.00 12.89
CA HIS A 34 0.59 20.73 11.49
C HIS A 34 1.70 21.12 10.49
N ASN A 35 2.36 22.24 10.73
CA ASN A 35 3.48 22.71 9.89
C ASN A 35 4.75 21.84 10.02
N LYS A 36 4.81 20.92 10.98
CA LYS A 36 5.96 20.02 11.22
C LYS A 36 5.73 18.60 10.76
N MET A 37 4.51 18.26 10.39
CA MET A 37 4.19 16.94 9.84
C MET A 37 3.79 17.03 8.37
N LYS A 38 3.95 15.91 7.68
CA LYS A 38 3.53 15.74 6.28
C LYS A 38 2.70 14.47 6.15
N VAL A 39 1.86 14.39 5.14
CA VAL A 39 1.21 13.14 4.74
C VAL A 39 1.84 12.68 3.44
N LEU A 40 2.35 11.45 3.40
CA LEU A 40 2.98 10.87 2.22
C LEU A 40 2.15 9.70 1.69
N PHE A 41 1.53 9.89 0.54
CA PHE A 41 0.84 8.84 -0.20
C PHE A 41 1.72 8.32 -1.33
N GLY A 42 1.96 7.00 -1.34
CA GLY A 42 2.64 6.31 -2.43
C GLY A 42 1.64 5.79 -3.44
N ASP A 43 1.39 6.56 -4.48
CA ASP A 43 0.50 6.19 -5.57
C ASP A 43 1.17 5.18 -6.50
N THR A 44 0.69 3.95 -6.45
CA THR A 44 1.22 2.87 -7.31
C THR A 44 0.58 2.84 -8.70
N GLY A 45 -0.50 3.60 -8.92
CA GLY A 45 -1.33 3.49 -10.12
C GLY A 45 -2.21 2.24 -10.15
N MET A 46 -2.16 1.42 -9.09
CA MET A 46 -2.85 0.12 -9.00
C MET A 46 -3.81 0.02 -7.81
N GLU A 47 -4.03 1.09 -7.07
CA GLU A 47 -4.87 1.07 -5.88
C GLU A 47 -6.36 0.85 -6.23
N PHE A 48 -7.14 0.42 -5.25
CA PHE A 48 -8.60 0.38 -5.40
C PHE A 48 -9.14 1.78 -5.69
N PRO A 49 -10.19 1.91 -6.54
CA PRO A 49 -10.85 3.19 -6.77
C PRO A 49 -11.27 3.88 -5.46
N ASP A 50 -11.89 3.13 -4.53
CA ASP A 50 -12.28 3.64 -3.22
C ASP A 50 -11.09 4.17 -2.38
N THR A 51 -9.87 3.76 -2.69
CA THR A 51 -8.68 4.29 -2.03
C THR A 51 -8.39 5.70 -2.48
N TYR A 52 -8.56 6.01 -3.77
CA TYR A 52 -8.40 7.37 -4.27
C TYR A 52 -9.43 8.33 -3.69
N ASP A 53 -10.70 7.88 -3.50
CA ASP A 53 -11.74 8.68 -2.83
C ASP A 53 -11.33 9.07 -1.40
N VAL A 54 -10.70 8.14 -0.66
CA VAL A 54 -10.18 8.44 0.69
C VAL A 54 -8.98 9.37 0.64
N VAL A 55 -8.08 9.15 -0.32
CA VAL A 55 -6.88 9.99 -0.52
C VAL A 55 -7.27 11.43 -0.81
N ASP A 56 -8.25 11.65 -1.69
CA ASP A 56 -8.71 12.99 -2.06
C ASP A 56 -9.35 13.71 -0.87
N LYS A 57 -10.21 13.04 -0.09
CA LYS A 57 -10.78 13.61 1.13
C LYS A 57 -9.71 13.99 2.19
N ILE A 58 -8.69 13.14 2.36
CA ILE A 58 -7.61 13.43 3.30
C ILE A 58 -6.72 14.56 2.78
N LYS A 59 -6.52 14.64 1.47
CA LYS A 59 -5.79 15.75 0.85
C LYS A 59 -6.52 17.08 1.07
N GLU A 60 -7.84 17.15 0.83
CA GLU A 60 -8.67 18.33 1.12
C GLU A 60 -8.55 18.74 2.59
N LYS A 61 -8.68 17.79 3.51
CA LYS A 61 -8.50 18.05 4.95
C LYS A 61 -7.10 18.59 5.27
N CYS A 62 -6.05 18.06 4.66
CA CYS A 62 -4.68 18.55 4.85
C CYS A 62 -4.53 20.00 4.35
N GLU A 63 -5.15 20.34 3.23
CA GLU A 63 -5.15 21.71 2.68
C GLU A 63 -5.84 22.69 3.64
N GLU A 64 -7.00 22.30 4.21
CA GLU A 64 -7.74 23.10 5.20
C GLU A 64 -6.93 23.33 6.49
N GLU A 65 -6.18 22.32 6.92
CA GLU A 65 -5.42 22.33 8.18
C GLU A 65 -3.96 22.81 8.05
N GLY A 66 -3.52 23.17 6.84
CA GLY A 66 -2.15 23.62 6.56
C GLY A 66 -1.11 22.51 6.72
N ILE A 67 -1.48 21.27 6.42
CA ILE A 67 -0.59 20.10 6.40
C ILE A 67 -0.17 19.81 4.96
N ASP A 68 1.14 19.69 4.69
CA ASP A 68 1.59 19.32 3.35
C ASP A 68 1.22 17.87 3.02
N PHE A 69 0.47 17.70 1.93
CA PHE A 69 0.15 16.40 1.36
C PHE A 69 1.07 16.09 0.18
N LEU A 70 1.91 15.08 0.33
CA LEU A 70 2.89 14.65 -0.66
C LEU A 70 2.38 13.38 -1.37
N ARG A 71 2.29 13.43 -2.71
CA ARG A 71 1.93 12.26 -3.54
C ARG A 71 3.14 11.86 -4.39
N SER A 72 3.66 10.67 -4.15
CA SER A 72 4.73 10.09 -4.97
C SER A 72 4.15 9.10 -5.98
N LYS A 73 4.60 9.16 -7.23
CA LYS A 73 4.23 8.23 -8.30
C LYS A 73 5.46 7.82 -9.08
N CYS A 74 5.52 6.57 -9.55
CA CYS A 74 6.51 6.12 -10.51
C CYS A 74 6.29 6.81 -11.86
N GLU A 75 7.36 7.14 -12.57
CA GLU A 75 7.29 7.71 -13.93
C GLU A 75 6.74 6.71 -14.95
N PHE A 76 6.91 5.41 -14.69
CA PHE A 76 6.40 4.36 -15.55
C PHE A 76 5.03 3.87 -15.07
N GLU A 77 4.11 3.69 -16.00
CA GLU A 77 2.82 3.07 -15.70
C GLU A 77 2.99 1.57 -15.38
N PRO A 78 2.09 1.00 -14.54
CA PRO A 78 2.19 -0.40 -14.12
C PRO A 78 2.24 -1.39 -15.30
N GLU A 79 1.44 -1.17 -16.33
CA GLU A 79 1.36 -2.02 -17.52
C GLU A 79 2.71 -2.12 -18.24
N TYR A 80 3.43 -1.01 -18.34
CA TYR A 80 4.77 -1.01 -18.92
C TYR A 80 5.74 -1.86 -18.09
N THR A 81 5.74 -1.70 -16.79
CA THR A 81 6.65 -2.44 -15.91
C THR A 81 6.31 -3.94 -15.86
N TRP A 82 5.01 -4.31 -15.88
CA TRP A 82 4.59 -5.70 -15.99
C TRP A 82 5.06 -6.35 -17.31
N SER A 83 5.00 -5.61 -18.41
CA SER A 83 5.49 -6.11 -19.71
C SER A 83 7.01 -6.37 -19.71
N LYS A 84 7.77 -5.66 -18.88
CA LYS A 84 9.23 -5.79 -18.78
C LYS A 84 9.67 -6.84 -17.75
N PHE A 85 9.03 -6.85 -16.56
CA PHE A 85 9.43 -7.70 -15.44
C PHE A 85 8.52 -8.91 -15.24
N GLY A 86 7.41 -8.99 -15.99
CA GLY A 86 6.33 -9.94 -15.77
C GLY A 86 5.50 -9.62 -14.53
N PRO A 87 4.44 -10.40 -14.24
CA PRO A 87 3.59 -10.16 -13.09
C PRO A 87 4.39 -10.31 -11.79
N PRO A 88 4.13 -9.46 -10.76
CA PRO A 88 4.73 -9.64 -9.45
C PRO A 88 4.23 -10.95 -8.82
N ALA A 89 5.04 -11.54 -7.94
CA ALA A 89 4.70 -12.75 -7.19
C ALA A 89 4.93 -12.57 -5.69
N GLN A 90 4.51 -13.53 -4.87
CA GLN A 90 4.67 -13.45 -3.41
C GLN A 90 6.12 -13.30 -2.99
N THR A 91 7.03 -14.01 -3.67
CA THR A 91 8.49 -13.95 -3.44
C THR A 91 9.20 -12.88 -4.27
N MET A 92 8.55 -12.33 -5.29
CA MET A 92 9.11 -11.32 -6.20
C MET A 92 8.24 -10.06 -6.24
N ARG A 93 8.21 -9.32 -5.13
CA ARG A 93 7.41 -8.10 -4.97
C ARG A 93 8.12 -6.86 -5.49
N TRP A 94 8.73 -6.95 -6.67
CA TRP A 94 9.42 -5.83 -7.30
C TRP A 94 8.53 -4.59 -7.46
N CYS A 95 7.22 -4.77 -7.65
CA CYS A 95 6.26 -3.69 -7.78
C CYS A 95 6.22 -2.76 -6.56
N CYS A 96 6.38 -3.30 -5.33
CA CYS A 96 6.45 -2.48 -4.12
C CYS A 96 7.69 -1.58 -4.11
N SER A 97 8.83 -2.08 -4.61
CA SER A 97 10.06 -1.28 -4.70
C SER A 97 9.97 -0.22 -5.78
N VAL A 98 9.49 -0.59 -6.98
CA VAL A 98 9.46 0.29 -8.16
C VAL A 98 8.35 1.34 -8.07
N HIS A 99 7.13 0.94 -7.69
CA HIS A 99 5.97 1.84 -7.71
C HIS A 99 5.66 2.51 -6.37
N LYS A 100 6.29 2.09 -5.27
CA LYS A 100 6.02 2.65 -3.95
C LYS A 100 7.26 3.19 -3.26
N THR A 101 8.22 2.32 -2.91
CA THR A 101 9.34 2.72 -2.05
C THR A 101 10.30 3.69 -2.74
N ALA A 102 10.73 3.39 -3.97
CA ALA A 102 11.67 4.26 -4.69
C ALA A 102 11.10 5.66 -4.97
N PRO A 103 9.85 5.80 -5.51
CA PRO A 103 9.26 7.13 -5.70
C PRO A 103 9.12 7.94 -4.41
N GLN A 104 8.77 7.29 -3.29
CA GLN A 104 8.68 7.96 -1.98
C GLN A 104 10.04 8.49 -1.52
N VAL A 105 11.10 7.69 -1.64
CA VAL A 105 12.46 8.11 -1.27
C VAL A 105 12.94 9.26 -2.15
N ILE A 106 12.71 9.18 -3.47
CA ILE A 106 13.08 10.25 -4.41
C ILE A 106 12.35 11.55 -4.06
N LEU A 107 11.05 11.48 -3.80
CA LEU A 107 10.24 12.64 -3.43
C LEU A 107 10.73 13.27 -2.11
N LEU A 108 10.99 12.47 -1.09
CA LEU A 108 11.46 12.98 0.20
C LEU A 108 12.86 13.58 0.12
N ARG A 109 13.77 13.01 -0.69
CA ARG A 109 15.08 13.63 -0.97
C ARG A 109 14.94 15.00 -1.61
N LYS A 110 14.04 15.11 -2.60
CA LYS A 110 13.77 16.39 -3.25
C LYS A 110 13.11 17.38 -2.28
N TYR A 111 12.16 16.92 -1.50
CA TYR A 111 11.43 17.76 -0.54
C TYR A 111 12.35 18.32 0.56
N THR A 112 13.26 17.51 1.08
CA THR A 112 14.19 17.91 2.15
C THR A 112 15.46 18.56 1.61
N GLU A 113 15.66 18.59 0.29
CA GLU A 113 16.90 19.02 -0.37
C GLU A 113 18.16 18.29 0.16
N ASN A 114 17.94 17.09 0.73
CA ASN A 114 18.98 16.29 1.36
C ASN A 114 18.99 14.85 0.78
N PRO A 115 20.02 14.45 0.01
CA PRO A 115 20.09 13.08 -0.54
C PRO A 115 20.25 12.00 0.55
N HIS A 116 20.70 12.39 1.74
CA HIS A 116 20.89 11.52 2.90
C HIS A 116 19.90 11.81 4.04
N PHE A 117 18.72 12.34 3.70
CA PHE A 117 17.71 12.71 4.69
C PHE A 117 17.41 11.59 5.69
N ARG A 118 17.09 11.98 6.89
CA ARG A 118 16.51 11.10 7.91
C ARG A 118 15.05 11.48 8.10
N GLY A 119 14.16 10.53 7.93
CA GLY A 119 12.74 10.74 8.16
C GLY A 119 12.25 9.94 9.36
N MET A 120 11.15 10.37 9.96
CA MET A 120 10.35 9.56 10.84
C MET A 120 9.00 9.29 10.18
N ALA A 121 8.76 8.04 9.82
CA ALA A 121 7.52 7.56 9.23
C ALA A 121 6.56 7.09 10.34
N PHE A 122 5.42 7.74 10.50
CA PHE A 122 4.32 7.21 11.28
C PHE A 122 3.51 6.25 10.42
N THR A 123 3.34 5.02 10.88
CA THR A 123 2.69 3.97 10.10
C THR A 123 1.54 3.31 10.88
N GLY A 124 0.48 2.96 10.18
CA GLY A 124 -0.66 2.22 10.74
C GLY A 124 -0.39 0.72 10.86
N ILE A 125 0.76 0.32 11.41
CA ILE A 125 1.07 -1.09 11.66
C ILE A 125 0.50 -1.50 13.01
N ARG A 126 -0.12 -2.70 13.05
CA ARG A 126 -0.62 -3.32 14.28
C ARG A 126 0.01 -4.70 14.46
N GLY A 127 0.32 -5.04 15.69
CA GLY A 127 0.92 -6.33 16.05
C GLY A 127 0.00 -7.51 15.79
N ASP A 128 -1.33 -7.34 15.91
CA ASP A 128 -2.35 -8.39 15.69
C ASP A 128 -2.48 -8.84 14.22
N GLU A 129 -1.88 -8.12 13.27
CA GLU A 129 -1.97 -8.47 11.85
C GLU A 129 -1.11 -9.67 11.44
N SER A 130 -0.01 -9.94 12.15
CA SER A 130 0.85 -11.11 11.92
C SER A 130 1.90 -11.27 13.02
N ALA A 131 2.39 -12.51 13.22
CA ALA A 131 3.47 -12.81 14.16
C ALA A 131 4.73 -11.95 13.93
N SER A 132 5.12 -11.71 12.68
CA SER A 132 6.26 -10.83 12.38
C SER A 132 6.05 -9.37 12.80
N ARG A 133 4.79 -8.88 12.85
CA ARG A 133 4.50 -7.51 13.26
C ARG A 133 4.36 -7.35 14.76
N SER A 134 3.99 -8.41 15.47
CA SER A 134 3.94 -8.40 16.94
C SER A 134 5.33 -8.27 17.60
N GLU A 135 6.40 -8.54 16.83
CA GLU A 135 7.78 -8.39 17.28
C GLU A 135 8.36 -6.97 17.04
N TYR A 136 7.58 -6.06 16.44
CA TYR A 136 8.05 -4.70 16.18
C TYR A 136 8.07 -3.87 17.46
N ASP A 137 9.06 -2.97 17.55
CA ASP A 137 9.06 -1.91 18.55
C ASP A 137 8.15 -0.75 18.14
N THR A 138 7.62 -0.01 19.12
CA THR A 138 6.83 1.21 18.84
C THR A 138 7.62 2.23 18.01
N VAL A 139 8.94 2.32 18.24
CA VAL A 139 9.85 3.13 17.42
C VAL A 139 11.08 2.30 17.09
N SER A 140 11.40 2.21 15.82
CA SER A 140 12.54 1.46 15.29
C SER A 140 13.34 2.26 14.27
N LEU A 141 14.57 1.81 13.99
CA LEU A 141 15.45 2.40 12.98
C LEU A 141 15.80 1.37 11.91
N GLY A 142 15.58 1.72 10.66
CA GLY A 142 16.07 0.95 9.52
C GLY A 142 15.20 -0.22 9.06
N GLU A 143 14.00 -0.42 9.62
CA GLU A 143 13.11 -1.56 9.27
C GLU A 143 12.78 -1.66 7.77
N LYS A 144 12.43 -0.56 7.13
CA LYS A 144 12.03 -0.52 5.72
C LYS A 144 13.03 0.19 4.83
N ILE A 145 13.60 1.26 5.33
CA ILE A 145 14.55 2.10 4.60
C ILE A 145 15.72 2.39 5.56
N ARG A 146 16.93 2.06 5.13
CA ARG A 146 18.14 2.30 5.93
C ARG A 146 18.24 3.78 6.33
N GLY A 147 18.44 4.03 7.63
CA GLY A 147 18.58 5.37 8.18
C GLY A 147 17.27 6.11 8.43
N GLN A 148 16.11 5.49 8.17
CA GLN A 148 14.79 6.04 8.47
C GLN A 148 14.27 5.47 9.79
N TYR A 149 13.64 6.32 10.60
CA TYR A 149 12.87 5.88 11.76
C TYR A 149 11.46 5.49 11.36
N SER A 150 10.91 4.46 12.01
CA SER A 150 9.50 4.09 11.93
C SER A 150 8.88 4.23 13.32
N CYS A 151 7.69 4.83 13.39
CA CYS A 151 6.88 4.89 14.59
C CYS A 151 5.52 4.26 14.30
N HIS A 152 5.08 3.38 15.20
CA HIS A 152 3.85 2.61 15.07
C HIS A 152 2.86 2.99 16.18
N PRO A 153 2.09 4.10 16.03
CA PRO A 153 1.24 4.64 17.11
C PRO A 153 0.13 3.69 17.58
N ILE A 154 -0.24 2.73 16.74
CA ILE A 154 -1.33 1.76 17.00
C ILE A 154 -0.82 0.32 17.05
N LEU A 155 0.48 0.11 17.35
CA LEU A 155 1.10 -1.22 17.33
C LEU A 155 0.35 -2.23 18.22
N GLU A 156 -0.06 -1.81 19.39
CA GLU A 156 -0.73 -2.64 20.41
C GLU A 156 -2.26 -2.73 20.22
N TRP A 157 -2.82 -2.00 19.25
CA TRP A 157 -4.25 -1.99 19.02
C TRP A 157 -4.73 -3.23 18.28
N ASN A 158 -5.87 -3.77 18.69
CA ASN A 158 -6.58 -4.81 17.96
C ASN A 158 -7.58 -4.21 16.94
N SER A 159 -8.20 -5.07 16.15
CA SER A 159 -9.15 -4.64 15.12
C SER A 159 -10.41 -3.99 15.70
N ALA A 160 -10.88 -4.42 16.88
CA ALA A 160 -12.07 -3.86 17.49
C ALA A 160 -11.81 -2.43 17.99
N GLU A 161 -10.71 -2.20 18.68
CA GLU A 161 -10.28 -0.87 19.14
C GLU A 161 -10.13 0.09 17.96
N LEU A 162 -9.53 -0.37 16.85
CA LEU A 162 -9.39 0.45 15.65
C LEU A 162 -10.74 0.89 15.08
N PHE A 163 -11.70 -0.03 14.93
CA PHE A 163 -13.02 0.32 14.40
C PHE A 163 -13.83 1.18 15.37
N LEU A 164 -13.76 0.92 16.68
CA LEU A 164 -14.38 1.79 17.69
C LEU A 164 -13.85 3.22 17.58
N TYR A 165 -12.53 3.40 17.44
CA TYR A 165 -11.93 4.71 17.26
C TYR A 165 -12.40 5.39 15.96
N ILE A 166 -12.47 4.66 14.85
CA ILE A 166 -12.96 5.19 13.58
C ILE A 166 -14.40 5.71 13.72
N TYR A 167 -15.28 4.96 14.37
CA TYR A 167 -16.68 5.34 14.55
C TYR A 167 -16.86 6.46 15.57
N ASP A 168 -16.13 6.42 16.70
CA ASP A 168 -16.17 7.48 17.72
C ASP A 168 -15.70 8.82 17.17
N ARG A 169 -14.70 8.80 16.30
CA ARG A 169 -14.11 9.98 15.68
C ARG A 169 -14.71 10.38 14.33
N ASP A 170 -15.70 9.66 13.85
CA ASP A 170 -16.32 9.84 12.53
C ASP A 170 -15.28 9.93 11.40
N LEU A 171 -14.28 9.05 11.45
CA LEU A 171 -13.19 9.06 10.46
C LEU A 171 -13.64 8.44 9.14
N VAL A 172 -13.07 8.94 8.04
CA VAL A 172 -13.33 8.37 6.72
C VAL A 172 -12.91 6.91 6.65
N LEU A 173 -13.84 6.03 6.26
CA LEU A 173 -13.59 4.61 6.08
C LEU A 173 -13.66 4.24 4.60
N ASN A 174 -12.58 3.61 4.10
CA ASN A 174 -12.51 3.13 2.72
C ASN A 174 -13.66 2.15 2.43
N ALA A 175 -14.44 2.44 1.39
CA ALA A 175 -15.62 1.65 1.04
C ALA A 175 -15.30 0.20 0.63
N ALA A 176 -14.04 -0.11 0.30
CA ALA A 176 -13.60 -1.48 0.05
C ALA A 176 -13.88 -2.43 1.23
N TYR A 177 -13.85 -1.93 2.49
CA TYR A 177 -14.20 -2.73 3.67
C TYR A 177 -15.68 -3.10 3.70
N LYS A 178 -16.56 -2.19 3.28
CA LYS A 178 -18.02 -2.45 3.15
C LYS A 178 -18.33 -3.45 2.02
N LYS A 179 -17.42 -3.57 1.04
CA LYS A 179 -17.48 -4.56 -0.06
C LYS A 179 -16.88 -5.91 0.33
N GLY A 180 -16.57 -6.15 1.60
CA GLY A 180 -16.09 -7.42 2.14
C GLY A 180 -14.57 -7.60 2.14
N ASN A 181 -13.79 -6.64 1.66
CA ASN A 181 -12.34 -6.72 1.72
C ASN A 181 -11.85 -6.53 3.15
N SER A 182 -10.88 -7.31 3.58
CA SER A 182 -10.22 -7.14 4.88
C SER A 182 -9.07 -6.12 4.83
N ARG A 183 -8.59 -5.78 3.63
CA ARG A 183 -7.49 -4.83 3.38
C ARG A 183 -7.78 -4.00 2.14
N ALA A 184 -7.57 -2.70 2.23
CA ALA A 184 -7.42 -1.84 1.06
C ALA A 184 -5.98 -1.96 0.53
N GLY A 185 -5.80 -1.94 -0.79
CA GLY A 185 -4.47 -2.05 -1.41
C GLY A 185 -4.56 -2.15 -2.93
N CYS A 186 -3.52 -2.68 -3.57
CA CYS A 186 -3.46 -2.78 -5.02
C CYS A 186 -4.43 -3.83 -5.57
N LEU A 187 -5.08 -3.53 -6.71
CA LEU A 187 -5.99 -4.43 -7.42
C LEU A 187 -5.35 -5.77 -7.79
N VAL A 188 -4.07 -5.76 -8.13
CA VAL A 188 -3.32 -6.93 -8.63
C VAL A 188 -2.25 -7.39 -7.63
N CYS A 189 -2.51 -7.25 -6.33
CA CYS A 189 -1.54 -7.62 -5.30
C CYS A 189 -1.37 -9.15 -5.18
N PRO A 190 -0.14 -9.69 -5.31
CA PRO A 190 0.11 -11.13 -5.13
C PRO A 190 -0.12 -11.60 -3.69
N LEU A 191 -0.10 -10.70 -2.70
CA LEU A 191 -0.38 -11.01 -1.30
C LEU A 191 -1.87 -10.97 -0.94
N ALA A 192 -2.75 -10.65 -1.89
CA ALA A 192 -4.19 -10.70 -1.63
C ALA A 192 -4.63 -12.15 -1.35
N THR A 193 -5.40 -12.33 -0.27
CA THR A 193 -6.02 -13.63 0.02
C THR A 193 -7.05 -13.98 -1.04
N SER A 194 -7.40 -15.28 -1.18
CA SER A 194 -8.44 -15.71 -2.11
C SER A 194 -9.79 -15.02 -1.84
N LYS A 195 -10.13 -14.82 -0.57
CA LYS A 195 -11.30 -14.04 -0.15
C LYS A 195 -11.26 -12.61 -0.67
N ASN A 196 -10.15 -11.91 -0.48
CA ASN A 196 -10.01 -10.53 -0.97
C ASN A 196 -9.97 -10.46 -2.49
N MET A 197 -9.43 -11.46 -3.17
CA MET A 197 -9.48 -11.54 -4.63
C MET A 197 -10.91 -11.67 -5.12
N PHE A 198 -11.71 -12.57 -4.52
CA PHE A 198 -13.11 -12.75 -4.85
C PHE A 198 -13.91 -11.45 -4.69
N PHE A 199 -13.84 -10.79 -3.54
CA PHE A 199 -14.57 -9.53 -3.31
C PHE A 199 -14.10 -8.40 -4.22
N LYS A 200 -12.81 -8.32 -4.49
CA LYS A 200 -12.25 -7.37 -5.44
C LYS A 200 -12.81 -7.58 -6.85
N GLU A 201 -12.86 -8.82 -7.31
CA GLU A 201 -13.39 -9.16 -8.62
C GLU A 201 -14.87 -8.82 -8.75
N GLN A 202 -15.69 -9.12 -7.72
CA GLN A 202 -17.09 -8.74 -7.67
C GLN A 202 -17.31 -7.21 -7.66
N ALA A 203 -16.46 -6.47 -6.93
CA ALA A 203 -16.63 -5.05 -6.73
C ALA A 203 -16.14 -4.20 -7.91
N TYR A 204 -15.06 -4.63 -8.59
CA TYR A 204 -14.33 -3.77 -9.56
C TYR A 204 -14.21 -4.35 -10.97
N SER A 205 -14.72 -5.58 -11.24
CA SER A 205 -14.65 -6.21 -12.57
C SER A 205 -15.51 -5.54 -13.62
N LYS A 206 -16.53 -4.80 -13.21
CA LYS A 206 -17.57 -4.24 -14.11
C LYS A 206 -17.46 -2.74 -14.37
N ASN A 207 -16.55 -2.01 -13.74
CA ASN A 207 -16.45 -0.56 -13.86
C ASN A 207 -15.04 -0.01 -14.11
N SER A 208 -14.87 0.40 -15.29
CA SER A 208 -14.08 1.43 -15.96
C SER A 208 -12.58 1.60 -15.68
N VAL A 209 -12.08 2.06 -14.56
CA VAL A 209 -10.65 2.35 -14.40
C VAL A 209 -9.88 1.12 -13.90
N GLY A 210 -10.41 0.43 -12.91
CA GLY A 210 -9.80 -0.79 -12.40
C GLY A 210 -9.90 -2.00 -13.35
N SER A 211 -10.93 -2.04 -14.22
CA SER A 211 -11.12 -3.15 -15.17
C SER A 211 -10.06 -3.18 -16.27
N ARG A 212 -9.61 -2.04 -16.79
CA ARG A 212 -8.59 -1.98 -17.83
C ARG A 212 -7.24 -2.50 -17.32
N SER A 213 -6.78 -2.02 -16.19
CA SER A 213 -5.52 -2.49 -15.58
C SER A 213 -5.58 -3.97 -15.22
N THR A 214 -6.73 -4.47 -14.73
CA THR A 214 -6.92 -5.88 -14.41
C THR A 214 -6.92 -6.74 -15.67
N THR A 215 -7.58 -6.31 -16.75
CA THR A 215 -7.59 -7.01 -18.03
C THR A 215 -6.17 -7.10 -18.60
N THR A 216 -5.47 -5.97 -18.69
CA THR A 216 -4.08 -5.94 -19.16
C THR A 216 -3.16 -6.82 -18.31
N PHE A 217 -3.33 -6.82 -16.99
CA PHE A 217 -2.58 -7.68 -16.10
C PHE A 217 -2.85 -9.17 -16.34
N ASN A 218 -4.11 -9.55 -16.52
CA ASN A 218 -4.49 -10.92 -16.85
C ASN A 218 -3.92 -11.36 -18.20
N ASP A 219 -3.95 -10.50 -19.23
CA ASP A 219 -3.36 -10.78 -20.53
C ASP A 219 -1.84 -11.00 -20.43
N ILE A 220 -1.15 -10.23 -19.60
CA ILE A 220 0.27 -10.43 -19.33
C ILE A 220 0.52 -11.76 -18.63
N ILE A 221 -0.30 -12.16 -17.65
CA ILE A 221 -0.19 -13.48 -17.00
C ILE A 221 -0.37 -14.59 -18.05
N LEU A 222 -1.41 -14.53 -18.86
CA LEU A 222 -1.70 -15.52 -19.89
C LEU A 222 -0.55 -15.63 -20.89
N ASN A 223 0.02 -14.52 -21.33
CA ASN A 223 1.08 -14.49 -22.31
C ASN A 223 2.49 -14.83 -21.77
N THR A 224 2.68 -14.75 -20.46
CA THR A 224 4.01 -14.94 -19.84
C THR A 224 4.09 -16.15 -18.94
N THR A 225 3.12 -16.38 -18.06
CA THR A 225 3.19 -17.41 -17.04
C THR A 225 2.26 -18.59 -17.28
N ALA A 226 1.15 -18.38 -17.99
CA ALA A 226 0.17 -19.43 -18.30
C ALA A 226 0.32 -20.03 -19.72
N LYS A 227 1.20 -19.48 -20.55
CA LYS A 227 1.37 -19.88 -21.95
C LYS A 227 1.74 -21.35 -22.18
N GLU A 228 2.29 -22.01 -21.16
CA GLU A 228 2.70 -23.42 -21.24
C GLU A 228 1.57 -24.39 -20.84
N LEU A 229 0.44 -23.86 -20.40
CA LEU A 229 -0.72 -24.68 -20.03
C LEU A 229 -1.43 -25.20 -21.28
N SER A 230 -1.61 -26.51 -21.33
CA SER A 230 -2.03 -27.21 -22.56
C SER A 230 -3.53 -27.20 -22.82
N THR A 231 -4.36 -26.87 -21.84
CA THR A 231 -5.82 -26.89 -21.99
C THR A 231 -6.50 -25.63 -21.42
N PRO A 232 -7.64 -25.20 -22.02
CA PRO A 232 -8.39 -24.08 -21.48
C PRO A 232 -8.85 -24.26 -20.03
N ALA A 233 -9.15 -25.48 -19.62
CA ALA A 233 -9.53 -25.79 -18.24
C ALA A 233 -8.37 -25.56 -17.27
N ALA A 234 -7.15 -26.00 -17.62
CA ALA A 234 -5.96 -25.75 -16.81
C ALA A 234 -5.63 -24.27 -16.71
N VAL A 235 -5.80 -23.50 -17.80
CA VAL A 235 -5.63 -22.02 -17.79
C VAL A 235 -6.65 -21.37 -16.85
N GLN A 236 -7.92 -21.78 -16.92
CA GLN A 236 -8.96 -21.21 -16.06
C GLN A 236 -8.72 -21.56 -14.59
N GLU A 237 -8.34 -22.78 -14.29
CA GLU A 237 -7.98 -23.19 -12.92
C GLU A 237 -6.79 -22.39 -12.40
N PHE A 238 -5.71 -22.27 -13.19
CA PHE A 238 -4.54 -21.46 -12.85
C PHE A 238 -4.90 -20.02 -12.50
N MET A 239 -5.75 -19.38 -13.29
CA MET A 239 -6.21 -18.03 -13.03
C MET A 239 -7.04 -17.95 -11.75
N ASN A 240 -7.98 -18.90 -11.55
CA ASN A 240 -8.88 -18.92 -10.40
C ASN A 240 -8.14 -19.10 -9.06
N ILE A 241 -7.18 -20.00 -9.02
CA ILE A 241 -6.35 -20.24 -7.80
C ILE A 241 -5.27 -19.18 -7.60
N GLY A 242 -5.04 -18.33 -8.61
CA GLY A 242 -3.98 -17.33 -8.58
C GLY A 242 -2.58 -17.94 -8.67
N GLY A 243 -2.40 -18.98 -9.47
CA GLY A 243 -1.14 -19.72 -9.67
C GLY A 243 0.05 -18.83 -10.03
N TRP A 244 -0.20 -17.71 -10.73
CA TRP A 244 0.80 -16.70 -11.04
C TRP A 244 1.50 -16.10 -9.81
N LYS A 245 0.87 -16.14 -8.63
CA LYS A 245 1.43 -15.62 -7.38
C LYS A 245 2.61 -16.43 -6.86
N ALA A 246 2.65 -17.74 -7.19
CA ALA A 246 3.69 -18.65 -6.72
C ALA A 246 4.98 -18.58 -7.55
N ARG A 247 5.03 -17.79 -8.60
CA ARG A 247 6.21 -17.63 -9.47
C ARG A 247 7.46 -17.30 -8.65
N ARG A 248 8.52 -18.10 -8.81
CA ARG A 248 9.80 -17.95 -8.10
C ARG A 248 10.87 -17.26 -8.95
N SER A 249 10.80 -17.41 -10.28
CA SER A 249 11.69 -16.74 -11.23
C SER A 249 10.88 -16.13 -12.38
N GLY A 250 11.54 -15.38 -13.27
CA GLY A 250 10.90 -14.82 -14.45
C GLY A 250 10.38 -15.84 -15.45
N LYS A 251 10.73 -17.13 -15.30
CA LYS A 251 10.49 -18.18 -16.28
C LYS A 251 9.70 -19.39 -15.76
N GLU A 252 9.50 -19.53 -14.46
CA GLU A 252 8.91 -20.73 -13.88
C GLU A 252 7.50 -20.51 -13.35
N LEU A 253 6.61 -21.39 -13.78
CA LEU A 253 5.35 -21.69 -13.13
C LEU A 253 5.61 -22.81 -12.13
N SER A 254 5.65 -22.55 -10.83
CA SER A 254 5.59 -23.65 -9.86
C SER A 254 4.15 -23.85 -9.43
N PHE A 255 3.56 -24.93 -9.86
CA PHE A 255 2.39 -25.52 -9.23
C PHE A 255 2.92 -26.33 -8.04
N SER A 256 2.78 -25.85 -6.84
CA SER A 256 2.97 -26.62 -5.62
C SER A 256 1.91 -26.23 -4.62
#